data_d4dd97e4e440bb1ce96ece885790faea
#
_entry.id   d4dd97e4e440bb1ce96ece885790faea
#
_cell.length_a   1.000
_cell.length_b   1.000
_cell.length_c   1.000
_cell.angle_alpha   90.00
_cell.angle_beta   90.00
_cell.angle_gamma   90.00
#
_symmetry.space_group_name_H-M   'P 1'
#
loop_
_entity.id
_entity.type
_entity.pdbx_description
1 polymer ?
#
loop_
_entity_poly.entity_id
_entity_poly.type
_entity_poly.pdbx_seq_one_letter_code
_entity_poly.pdbx_strand_id
1 'polypeptide(L)'
;MTGQENHCAMPELLIQRVETCYQQAETFFKRPFLRPEVNFKLRGQKAGVAHLHENKLRFNLQLYRENQEDFLRQTVAHEVAHLVAHQLFGDSIQAHGQEWQLIMRGVYELPPSRCHNYAIERRLATRYIYRCPCPQSDFPFTAQRHTLVRQGRRYLCKRCRGILVYSGETRLE
;
A
#
# COMPACT_ATOMS: atom_id res chain seq x y z
N MET A 1 31.26 15.62 7.51
CA MET A 1 31.56 14.21 7.72
C MET A 1 30.46 13.70 8.62
N THR A 2 29.51 12.93 8.30
CA THR A 2 29.25 11.78 7.49
C THR A 2 27.75 11.51 7.58
N GLY A 3 27.01 11.63 6.53
CA GLY A 3 25.55 11.39 6.49
C GLY A 3 25.14 10.68 5.20
N GLN A 4 25.95 9.74 4.72
CA GLN A 4 25.70 9.05 3.45
C GLN A 4 25.59 7.52 3.53
N GLU A 5 25.55 6.95 4.72
CA GLU A 5 25.53 5.48 4.88
C GLU A 5 24.16 5.02 5.33
N ASN A 6 23.20 4.73 4.46
CA ASN A 6 22.13 3.76 4.73
C ASN A 6 21.06 3.66 3.63
N HIS A 7 21.24 4.32 2.48
CA HIS A 7 20.20 4.28 1.43
C HIS A 7 20.23 3.00 0.58
N CYS A 8 21.34 2.27 0.54
CA CYS A 8 21.50 1.04 -0.26
C CYS A 8 21.08 -0.24 0.48
N ALA A 9 21.23 -0.28 1.80
CA ALA A 9 20.98 -1.48 2.62
C ALA A 9 19.49 -1.79 2.89
N MET A 10 18.59 -0.80 2.75
CA MET A 10 17.18 -0.97 3.16
C MET A 10 16.36 -1.93 2.29
N PRO A 11 16.45 -1.92 0.95
CA PRO A 11 15.77 -2.92 0.13
C PRO A 11 16.29 -4.35 0.33
N GLU A 12 17.55 -4.48 0.66
CA GLU A 12 18.21 -5.78 0.90
C GLU A 12 17.61 -6.51 2.10
N LEU A 13 17.36 -5.84 3.20
CA LEU A 13 16.73 -6.42 4.39
C LEU A 13 15.30 -6.95 4.10
N LEU A 14 14.55 -6.23 3.25
CA LEU A 14 13.23 -6.68 2.82
C LEU A 14 13.33 -7.96 1.97
N ILE A 15 14.28 -8.01 1.04
CA ILE A 15 14.52 -9.21 0.21
C ILE A 15 14.95 -10.38 1.06
N GLN A 16 15.89 -10.18 2.00
CA GLN A 16 16.35 -11.22 2.94
C GLN A 16 15.19 -11.72 3.80
N ARG A 17 14.33 -10.83 4.28
CA ARG A 17 13.17 -11.24 5.08
C ARG A 17 12.15 -12.02 4.25
N VAL A 18 11.90 -11.65 3.00
CA VAL A 18 11.08 -12.42 2.06
C VAL A 18 11.65 -13.84 1.92
N GLU A 19 12.96 -13.97 1.66
CA GLU A 19 13.62 -15.27 1.53
C GLU A 19 13.50 -16.09 2.82
N THR A 20 13.71 -15.49 3.99
CA THR A 20 13.54 -16.17 5.28
C THR A 20 12.11 -16.70 5.46
N CYS A 21 11.10 -15.93 5.08
CA CYS A 21 9.70 -16.39 5.13
C CYS A 21 9.45 -17.60 4.23
N TYR A 22 10.02 -17.61 3.03
CA TYR A 22 9.92 -18.76 2.14
C TYR A 22 10.63 -20.01 2.71
N GLN A 23 11.83 -19.86 3.25
CA GLN A 23 12.57 -20.96 3.89
C GLN A 23 11.79 -21.56 5.08
N GLN A 24 11.14 -20.72 5.89
CA GLN A 24 10.25 -21.17 6.96
C GLN A 24 9.06 -21.98 6.41
N ALA A 25 8.43 -21.48 5.35
CA ALA A 25 7.32 -22.18 4.70
C ALA A 25 7.77 -23.51 4.08
N GLU A 26 8.92 -23.54 3.40
CA GLU A 26 9.51 -24.76 2.82
C GLU A 26 9.83 -25.81 3.89
N THR A 27 10.37 -25.36 5.02
CA THR A 27 10.65 -26.23 6.18
C THR A 27 9.37 -26.82 6.75
N PHE A 28 8.32 -26.02 6.89
CA PHE A 28 7.03 -26.44 7.44
C PHE A 28 6.28 -27.40 6.52
N PHE A 29 6.12 -27.03 5.24
CA PHE A 29 5.35 -27.79 4.25
C PHE A 29 6.15 -28.90 3.54
N LYS A 30 7.46 -29.02 3.80
CA LYS A 30 8.37 -30.00 3.18
C LYS A 30 8.34 -30.00 1.65
N ARG A 31 8.22 -28.81 1.05
CA ARG A 31 8.22 -28.62 -0.41
C ARG A 31 8.78 -27.25 -0.80
N PRO A 32 9.36 -27.11 -2.00
CA PRO A 32 9.84 -25.84 -2.50
C PRO A 32 8.67 -24.94 -2.93
N PHE A 33 8.91 -23.62 -2.91
CA PHE A 33 8.01 -22.59 -3.41
C PHE A 33 8.70 -21.69 -4.43
N LEU A 34 7.94 -21.25 -5.45
CA LEU A 34 8.44 -20.28 -6.43
C LEU A 34 8.66 -18.93 -5.77
N ARG A 35 9.84 -18.36 -5.95
CA ARG A 35 10.18 -17.02 -5.43
C ARG A 35 9.49 -15.94 -6.26
N PRO A 36 8.97 -14.89 -5.62
CA PRO A 36 8.30 -13.78 -6.31
C PRO A 36 9.30 -12.76 -6.89
N GLU A 37 8.84 -12.00 -7.88
CA GLU A 37 9.44 -10.71 -8.17
C GLU A 37 9.13 -9.74 -7.03
N VAL A 38 10.14 -9.07 -6.47
CA VAL A 38 9.96 -8.07 -5.41
C VAL A 38 10.14 -6.66 -5.98
N ASN A 39 9.19 -5.76 -5.71
CA ASN A 39 9.18 -4.41 -6.23
C ASN A 39 8.90 -3.39 -5.11
N PHE A 40 9.61 -2.26 -5.12
CA PHE A 40 9.54 -1.23 -4.08
C PHE A 40 8.86 0.07 -4.53
N LYS A 41 8.06 0.01 -5.61
CA LYS A 41 7.39 1.19 -6.20
C LYS A 41 5.98 1.44 -5.65
N LEU A 42 5.56 0.72 -4.61
CA LEU A 42 4.25 0.94 -3.98
C LEU A 42 4.21 2.31 -3.30
N ARG A 43 3.09 3.00 -3.41
CA ARG A 43 2.86 4.33 -2.82
C ARG A 43 1.48 4.38 -2.15
N GLY A 44 1.28 5.39 -1.32
CA GLY A 44 0.02 5.63 -0.62
C GLY A 44 -0.11 4.84 0.67
N GLN A 45 -1.33 4.42 1.02
CA GLN A 45 -1.64 3.89 2.34
C GLN A 45 -1.33 2.39 2.53
N LYS A 46 -1.14 1.67 1.45
CA LYS A 46 -0.82 0.23 1.53
C LYS A 46 0.65 0.03 1.82
N ALA A 47 0.97 -0.81 2.80
CA ALA A 47 2.34 -1.16 3.16
C ALA A 47 2.93 -2.21 2.20
N GLY A 48 2.16 -3.25 1.91
CA GLY A 48 2.48 -4.30 0.96
C GLY A 48 1.29 -4.65 0.08
N VAL A 49 1.54 -5.36 -1.00
CA VAL A 49 0.53 -5.99 -1.87
C VAL A 49 1.14 -7.24 -2.50
N ALA A 50 0.46 -8.37 -2.35
CA ALA A 50 0.76 -9.60 -3.08
C ALA A 50 -0.11 -9.68 -4.35
N HIS A 51 0.52 -9.82 -5.51
CA HIS A 51 -0.12 -10.09 -6.78
C HIS A 51 -0.03 -11.59 -7.06
N LEU A 52 -1.09 -12.33 -6.78
CA LEU A 52 -1.09 -13.79 -6.72
C LEU A 52 -0.75 -14.41 -8.09
N HIS A 53 -1.45 -14.03 -9.15
CA HIS A 53 -1.26 -14.56 -10.49
C HIS A 53 0.08 -14.19 -11.14
N GLU A 54 0.64 -13.03 -10.76
CA GLU A 54 1.93 -12.57 -11.27
C GLU A 54 3.09 -13.09 -10.44
N ASN A 55 2.84 -13.75 -9.31
CA ASN A 55 3.82 -14.12 -8.29
C ASN A 55 4.76 -12.94 -7.96
N LYS A 56 4.15 -11.81 -7.53
CA LYS A 56 4.88 -10.56 -7.31
C LYS A 56 4.52 -9.92 -5.97
N LEU A 57 5.51 -9.39 -5.29
CA LEU A 57 5.37 -8.58 -4.07
C LEU A 57 5.71 -7.12 -4.34
N ARG A 58 4.90 -6.22 -3.82
CA ARG A 58 5.17 -4.78 -3.88
C ARG A 58 5.17 -4.21 -2.47
N PHE A 59 6.22 -3.50 -2.10
CA PHE A 59 6.37 -2.88 -0.80
C PHE A 59 6.49 -1.36 -0.89
N ASN A 60 5.98 -0.67 0.13
CA ASN A 60 6.06 0.77 0.27
C ASN A 60 7.26 1.14 1.15
N LEU A 61 8.34 1.60 0.52
CA LEU A 61 9.56 1.98 1.23
C LEU A 61 9.38 3.15 2.20
N GLN A 62 8.41 4.05 1.97
CA GLN A 62 8.16 5.13 2.91
C GLN A 62 7.64 4.56 4.23
N LEU A 63 6.61 3.72 4.19
CA LEU A 63 6.06 3.09 5.39
C LEU A 63 7.07 2.15 6.07
N TYR A 64 7.91 1.47 5.28
CA TYR A 64 9.00 0.67 5.82
C TYR A 64 9.99 1.51 6.62
N ARG A 65 10.43 2.67 6.12
CA ARG A 65 11.36 3.57 6.83
C ARG A 65 10.82 4.04 8.17
N GLU A 66 9.53 4.28 8.25
CA GLU A 66 8.84 4.77 9.43
C GLU A 66 8.54 3.66 10.46
N ASN A 67 8.55 2.37 10.04
CA ASN A 67 8.08 1.24 10.84
C ASN A 67 8.93 -0.02 10.65
N GLN A 68 10.24 0.08 10.57
CA GLN A 68 11.14 -0.98 10.08
C GLN A 68 10.92 -2.35 10.74
N GLU A 69 10.93 -2.41 12.07
CA GLU A 69 10.85 -3.68 12.81
C GLU A 69 9.52 -4.40 12.57
N ASP A 70 8.40 -3.70 12.77
CA ASP A 70 7.08 -4.30 12.59
C ASP A 70 6.80 -4.61 11.11
N PHE A 71 7.33 -3.79 10.20
CA PHE A 71 7.21 -4.03 8.77
C PHE A 71 7.91 -5.33 8.34
N LEU A 72 9.15 -5.54 8.78
CA LEU A 72 9.89 -6.79 8.52
C LEU A 72 9.21 -7.98 9.18
N ARG A 73 8.77 -7.82 10.42
CA ARG A 73 8.15 -8.89 11.18
C ARG A 73 6.77 -9.27 10.63
N GLN A 74 5.87 -8.30 10.51
CA GLN A 74 4.45 -8.53 10.23
C GLN A 74 4.08 -8.35 8.75
N THR A 75 4.45 -7.20 8.12
CA THR A 75 4.01 -6.89 6.76
C THR A 75 4.63 -7.85 5.74
N VAL A 76 5.92 -8.12 5.82
CA VAL A 76 6.58 -9.03 4.88
C VAL A 76 5.98 -10.43 4.98
N ALA A 77 5.83 -10.96 6.20
CA ALA A 77 5.22 -12.27 6.43
C ALA A 77 3.77 -12.33 5.93
N HIS A 78 2.98 -11.27 6.13
CA HIS A 78 1.61 -11.14 5.64
C HIS A 78 1.52 -11.30 4.12
N GLU A 79 2.34 -10.56 3.37
CA GLU A 79 2.31 -10.60 1.90
C GLU A 79 2.88 -11.92 1.36
N VAL A 80 3.94 -12.47 1.98
CA VAL A 80 4.46 -13.79 1.60
C VAL A 80 3.44 -14.90 1.89
N ALA A 81 2.71 -14.82 3.01
CA ALA A 81 1.66 -15.78 3.34
C ALA A 81 0.57 -15.85 2.26
N HIS A 82 0.22 -14.72 1.61
CA HIS A 82 -0.72 -14.72 0.49
C HIS A 82 -0.20 -15.53 -0.70
N LEU A 83 1.07 -15.35 -1.09
CA LEU A 83 1.66 -16.09 -2.21
C LEU A 83 1.84 -17.57 -1.89
N VAL A 84 2.28 -17.89 -0.67
CA VAL A 84 2.43 -19.29 -0.22
C VAL A 84 1.07 -19.98 -0.18
N ALA A 85 0.02 -19.32 0.36
CA ALA A 85 -1.33 -19.86 0.37
C ALA A 85 -1.85 -20.13 -1.05
N HIS A 86 -1.65 -19.18 -1.96
CA HIS A 86 -2.05 -19.34 -3.36
C HIS A 86 -1.30 -20.49 -4.06
N GLN A 87 0.01 -20.65 -3.82
CA GLN A 87 0.79 -21.75 -4.39
C GLN A 87 0.40 -23.13 -3.81
N LEU A 88 -0.15 -23.17 -2.60
CA LEU A 88 -0.62 -24.42 -1.97
C LEU A 88 -2.05 -24.81 -2.38
N PHE A 89 -2.95 -23.83 -2.39
CA PHE A 89 -4.39 -24.06 -2.43
C PHE A 89 -5.09 -23.49 -3.68
N GLY A 90 -4.35 -22.73 -4.51
CA GLY A 90 -4.90 -22.12 -5.74
C GLY A 90 -5.84 -20.92 -5.48
N ASP A 91 -6.71 -20.65 -6.45
CA ASP A 91 -7.55 -19.44 -6.49
C ASP A 91 -8.83 -19.52 -5.64
N SER A 92 -9.22 -20.70 -5.17
CA SER A 92 -10.49 -20.92 -4.47
C SER A 92 -10.50 -20.43 -3.02
N ILE A 93 -9.37 -19.94 -2.51
CA ILE A 93 -9.23 -19.50 -1.13
C ILE A 93 -9.61 -18.03 -0.95
N GLN A 94 -10.10 -17.68 0.26
CA GLN A 94 -10.31 -16.29 0.63
C GLN A 94 -8.98 -15.62 1.02
N ALA A 95 -8.81 -14.35 0.66
CA ALA A 95 -7.57 -13.62 0.87
C ALA A 95 -7.01 -13.68 2.31
N HIS A 96 -7.86 -13.66 3.32
CA HIS A 96 -7.48 -13.82 4.73
C HIS A 96 -8.25 -14.98 5.37
N GLY A 97 -8.51 -16.03 4.58
CA GLY A 97 -9.19 -17.26 4.98
C GLY A 97 -8.38 -18.13 5.92
N GLN A 98 -8.88 -19.34 6.17
CA GLN A 98 -8.25 -20.29 7.11
C GLN A 98 -6.85 -20.68 6.64
N GLU A 99 -6.63 -20.82 5.36
CA GLU A 99 -5.36 -21.22 4.74
C GLU A 99 -4.27 -20.16 4.99
N TRP A 100 -4.58 -18.89 4.76
CA TRP A 100 -3.69 -17.78 5.05
C TRP A 100 -3.42 -17.66 6.57
N GLN A 101 -4.46 -17.81 7.42
CA GLN A 101 -4.32 -17.78 8.88
C GLN A 101 -3.46 -18.92 9.40
N LEU A 102 -3.57 -20.12 8.81
CA LEU A 102 -2.71 -21.27 9.13
C LEU A 102 -1.24 -20.92 8.91
N ILE A 103 -0.92 -20.29 7.79
CA ILE A 103 0.46 -19.89 7.47
C ILE A 103 0.96 -18.83 8.45
N MET A 104 0.16 -17.80 8.71
CA MET A 104 0.54 -16.75 9.65
C MET A 104 0.82 -17.29 11.06
N ARG A 105 -0.06 -18.15 11.58
CA ARG A 105 0.08 -18.71 12.94
C ARG A 105 1.04 -19.89 13.00
N GLY A 106 0.94 -20.82 12.06
CA GLY A 106 1.68 -22.08 12.12
C GLY A 106 3.10 -21.98 11.58
N VAL A 107 3.33 -21.19 10.51
CA VAL A 107 4.63 -21.06 9.89
C VAL A 107 5.43 -19.89 10.48
N TYR A 108 4.80 -18.72 10.59
CA TYR A 108 5.49 -17.50 11.00
C TYR A 108 5.32 -17.16 12.47
N GLU A 109 4.45 -17.90 13.19
CA GLU A 109 4.13 -17.69 14.63
C GLU A 109 3.68 -16.25 14.91
N LEU A 110 2.93 -15.67 13.96
CA LEU A 110 2.46 -14.30 14.02
C LEU A 110 0.93 -14.22 14.10
N PRO A 111 0.37 -13.18 14.74
CA PRO A 111 -1.06 -12.96 14.73
C PRO A 111 -1.54 -12.68 13.29
N PRO A 112 -2.67 -13.29 12.86
CA PRO A 112 -3.22 -13.11 11.52
C PRO A 112 -3.97 -11.77 11.40
N SER A 113 -3.27 -10.66 11.63
CA SER A 113 -3.82 -9.31 11.54
C SER A 113 -4.04 -8.94 10.08
N ARG A 114 -5.27 -8.56 9.72
CA ARG A 114 -5.64 -8.19 8.34
C ARG A 114 -5.11 -6.83 7.91
N CYS A 115 -4.84 -5.94 8.87
CA CYS A 115 -4.40 -4.57 8.64
C CYS A 115 -3.20 -4.26 9.54
N HIS A 116 -2.28 -3.46 9.02
CA HIS A 116 -1.27 -2.78 9.81
C HIS A 116 -1.82 -1.43 10.30
N ASN A 117 -1.45 -1.03 11.50
CA ASN A 117 -1.83 0.27 12.10
C ASN A 117 -0.72 1.32 11.92
N TYR A 118 -0.07 1.36 10.75
CA TYR A 118 0.95 2.37 10.51
C TYR A 118 0.32 3.75 10.44
N ALA A 119 0.76 4.64 11.32
CA ALA A 119 0.42 6.04 11.24
C ALA A 119 1.10 6.62 9.99
N ILE A 120 0.32 6.96 8.99
CA ILE A 120 0.81 7.70 7.83
C ILE A 120 0.72 9.16 8.20
N GLU A 121 1.86 9.82 8.37
CA GLU A 121 1.88 11.28 8.36
C GLU A 121 1.29 11.74 7.03
N ARG A 122 0.05 12.22 7.08
CA ARG A 122 -0.60 12.79 5.90
C ARG A 122 0.18 14.04 5.54
N ARG A 123 0.98 13.98 4.48
CA ARG A 123 1.53 15.20 3.89
C ARG A 123 0.36 16.08 3.52
N LEU A 124 0.38 17.30 4.03
CA LEU A 124 -0.59 18.32 3.66
C LEU A 124 -0.66 18.39 2.13
N ALA A 125 -1.85 18.18 1.60
CA ALA A 125 -2.07 18.19 0.16
C ALA A 125 -2.67 19.53 -0.26
N THR A 126 -2.13 20.10 -1.33
CA THR A 126 -2.72 21.32 -1.90
C THR A 126 -4.13 21.02 -2.42
N ARG A 127 -5.11 21.77 -1.91
CA ARG A 127 -6.48 21.77 -2.39
C ARG A 127 -6.74 23.04 -3.19
N TYR A 128 -7.36 22.88 -4.35
CA TYR A 128 -7.76 23.95 -5.24
C TYR A 128 -9.24 24.24 -5.00
N ILE A 129 -9.57 25.46 -4.58
CA ILE A 129 -10.94 25.80 -4.18
C ILE A 129 -11.76 26.19 -5.40
N TYR A 130 -12.85 25.47 -5.61
CA TYR A 130 -13.84 25.74 -6.65
C TYR A 130 -15.13 26.24 -6.02
N ARG A 131 -15.82 27.12 -6.71
CA ARG A 131 -17.09 27.70 -6.27
C ARG A 131 -18.17 27.56 -7.33
N CYS A 132 -19.39 27.51 -6.87
CA CYS A 132 -20.59 27.68 -7.73
C CYS A 132 -21.31 28.96 -7.37
N PRO A 133 -22.36 29.39 -8.13
CA PRO A 133 -23.19 30.54 -7.79
C PRO A 133 -23.96 30.41 -6.47
N CYS A 134 -24.02 29.24 -5.87
CA CYS A 134 -24.67 29.05 -4.56
C CYS A 134 -23.87 29.76 -3.45
N PRO A 135 -24.55 30.43 -2.49
CA PRO A 135 -23.86 31.03 -1.37
C PRO A 135 -23.16 29.97 -0.50
N GLN A 136 -21.97 30.30 -0.02
CA GLN A 136 -21.18 29.55 0.97
C GLN A 136 -20.80 28.12 0.58
N SER A 137 -20.44 27.83 -0.67
CA SER A 137 -20.02 26.49 -1.09
C SER A 137 -18.61 26.48 -1.68
N ASP A 138 -17.64 26.19 -0.83
CA ASP A 138 -16.28 25.85 -1.27
C ASP A 138 -16.18 24.36 -1.58
N PHE A 139 -15.65 24.02 -2.73
CA PHE A 139 -15.43 22.65 -3.18
C PHE A 139 -13.91 22.42 -3.32
N PRO A 140 -13.25 21.77 -2.35
CA PRO A 140 -11.83 21.49 -2.44
C PRO A 140 -11.55 20.36 -3.46
N PHE A 141 -10.83 20.68 -4.50
CA PHE A 141 -10.38 19.73 -5.51
C PHE A 141 -8.95 19.30 -5.27
N THR A 142 -8.66 18.02 -5.50
CA THR A 142 -7.29 17.52 -5.56
C THR A 142 -6.58 18.07 -6.80
N ALA A 143 -5.23 18.02 -6.80
CA ALA A 143 -4.42 18.39 -7.96
C ALA A 143 -4.84 17.64 -9.22
N GLN A 144 -5.20 16.37 -9.11
CA GLN A 144 -5.70 15.57 -10.22
C GLN A 144 -7.01 16.13 -10.80
N ARG A 145 -7.99 16.45 -9.95
CA ARG A 145 -9.25 17.05 -10.41
C ARG A 145 -9.04 18.44 -11.02
N HIS A 146 -8.18 19.24 -10.42
CA HIS A 146 -7.81 20.56 -10.95
C HIS A 146 -7.19 20.43 -12.35
N THR A 147 -6.27 19.50 -12.57
CA THR A 147 -5.68 19.21 -13.88
C THR A 147 -6.74 18.80 -14.90
N LEU A 148 -7.68 17.93 -14.52
CA LEU A 148 -8.78 17.55 -15.42
C LEU A 148 -9.67 18.73 -15.83
N VAL A 149 -9.92 19.68 -14.91
CA VAL A 149 -10.66 20.92 -15.28
C VAL A 149 -9.85 21.76 -16.28
N ARG A 150 -8.55 21.91 -16.09
CA ARG A 150 -7.67 22.61 -17.04
C ARG A 150 -7.63 21.94 -18.42
N GLN A 151 -7.88 20.64 -18.47
CA GLN A 151 -8.03 19.86 -19.72
C GLN A 151 -9.44 19.91 -20.32
N GLY A 152 -10.34 20.75 -19.76
CA GLY A 152 -11.68 20.97 -20.30
C GLY A 152 -12.79 20.17 -19.61
N ARG A 153 -12.47 19.33 -18.60
CA ARG A 153 -13.51 18.61 -17.84
C ARG A 153 -14.33 19.57 -16.98
N ARG A 154 -15.66 19.48 -17.07
CA ARG A 154 -16.58 20.31 -16.26
C ARG A 154 -17.15 19.51 -15.09
N TYR A 155 -17.24 20.12 -13.93
CA TYR A 155 -17.90 19.56 -12.74
C TYR A 155 -19.07 20.45 -12.36
N LEU A 156 -20.19 19.84 -12.01
CA LEU A 156 -21.43 20.54 -11.68
C LEU A 156 -21.70 20.49 -10.18
N CYS A 157 -22.21 21.56 -9.64
CA CYS A 157 -22.71 21.61 -8.27
C CYS A 157 -23.93 20.67 -8.14
N LYS A 158 -23.94 19.83 -7.12
CA LYS A 158 -25.07 18.90 -6.89
C LYS A 158 -26.37 19.61 -6.52
N ARG A 159 -26.29 20.84 -5.97
CA ARG A 159 -27.46 21.63 -5.54
C ARG A 159 -28.10 22.41 -6.68
N CYS A 160 -27.30 23.25 -7.33
CA CYS A 160 -27.84 24.19 -8.33
C CYS A 160 -27.54 23.79 -9.79
N ARG A 161 -26.80 22.70 -10.02
CA ARG A 161 -26.33 22.26 -11.34
C ARG A 161 -25.42 23.26 -12.06
N GLY A 162 -25.06 24.37 -11.42
CA GLY A 162 -24.10 25.33 -11.95
C GLY A 162 -22.69 24.72 -12.09
N ILE A 163 -21.93 25.21 -13.04
CA ILE A 163 -20.56 24.79 -13.25
C ILE A 163 -19.68 25.26 -12.08
N LEU A 164 -18.85 24.39 -11.56
CA LEU A 164 -17.85 24.73 -10.55
C LEU A 164 -16.69 25.46 -11.21
N VAL A 165 -16.40 26.67 -10.76
CA VAL A 165 -15.33 27.53 -11.29
C VAL A 165 -14.22 27.65 -10.26
N TYR A 166 -12.96 27.58 -10.71
CA TYR A 166 -11.80 27.78 -9.85
C TYR A 166 -11.78 29.21 -9.29
N SER A 167 -11.67 29.36 -7.98
CA SER A 167 -11.69 30.66 -7.30
C SER A 167 -10.33 31.38 -7.29
N GLY A 168 -9.26 30.71 -7.73
CA GLY A 168 -7.89 31.21 -7.57
C GLY A 168 -7.25 30.87 -6.22
N GLU A 169 -8.01 30.33 -5.28
CA GLU A 169 -7.53 30.00 -3.93
C GLU A 169 -6.99 28.55 -3.86
N THR A 170 -5.93 28.39 -3.07
CA THR A 170 -5.42 27.08 -2.67
C THR A 170 -5.32 26.99 -1.16
N ARG A 171 -5.57 25.78 -0.60
CA ARG A 171 -5.40 25.48 0.83
C ARG A 171 -4.54 24.25 1.00
N LEU A 172 -3.79 24.16 2.08
CA LEU A 172 -3.08 22.95 2.50
C LEU A 172 -3.95 22.23 3.54
N GLU A 173 -4.29 20.96 3.27
CA GLU A 173 -5.10 20.10 4.13
C GLU A 173 -4.47 18.71 4.26
#